data_3f2e77d0f4f7693ef808cd5b16d338c6
#
_entry.id   3f2e77d0f4f7693ef808cd5b16d338c6
#
_cell.length_a   1.000
_cell.length_b   1.000
_cell.length_c   1.000
_cell.angle_alpha   90.00
_cell.angle_beta   90.00
_cell.angle_gamma   90.00
#
_symmetry.space_group_name_H-M   'P 1'
#
loop_
_entity.id
_entity.type
_entity.pdbx_description
1 polymer ?
#
loop_
_entity_poly.entity_id
_entity_poly.type
_entity_poly.pdbx_seq_one_letter_code
_entity_poly.pdbx_strand_id
1 'polypeptide(L)'
;MSAAGPARTWAVVIPGERYEAERLFHHDTLELTGRNGGPRPGPGDPVLVVRDEQPPLVVALGRVIAADGVEERDPDDPQSGPGETGALAVTYTRQVFDAPVPADRLALDGPVTPVDPAVYQELAGRVGPAPERRNYLVSLDLPIEAGSPAEAVRLFWAYVQELGPRELPAFVAPSNDELAMQAFVLGVEANQDPEEDDD
;
A
#
# COMPACT_ATOMS: atom_id res chain seq x y z
N MET A 1 -33.06 -0.29 -16.27
CA MET A 1 -32.15 0.71 -15.65
C MET A 1 -32.27 0.49 -14.14
N SER A 2 -31.38 -0.31 -13.54
CA SER A 2 -31.37 -0.52 -12.09
C SER A 2 -30.81 0.75 -11.42
N ALA A 3 -31.63 1.40 -10.62
CA ALA A 3 -31.17 2.47 -9.75
C ALA A 3 -30.18 1.85 -8.76
N ALA A 4 -28.92 2.23 -8.86
CA ALA A 4 -27.92 1.90 -7.84
C ALA A 4 -28.41 2.51 -6.52
N GLY A 5 -28.65 1.65 -5.52
CA GLY A 5 -28.95 2.12 -4.16
C GLY A 5 -27.85 3.04 -3.66
N PRO A 6 -28.08 3.81 -2.58
CA PRO A 6 -27.06 4.68 -2.03
C PRO A 6 -25.81 3.84 -1.73
N ALA A 7 -24.67 4.28 -2.27
CA ALA A 7 -23.39 3.62 -2.05
C ALA A 7 -23.16 3.46 -0.54
N ARG A 8 -22.93 2.23 -0.10
CA ARG A 8 -22.62 1.94 1.30
C ARG A 8 -21.14 2.20 1.51
N THR A 9 -20.79 2.72 2.65
CA THR A 9 -19.40 3.01 3.04
C THR A 9 -18.89 1.93 4.00
N TRP A 10 -17.63 1.58 3.88
CA TRP A 10 -17.04 0.45 4.58
C TRP A 10 -15.69 0.80 5.20
N ALA A 11 -15.33 0.09 6.24
CA ALA A 11 -13.97 -0.02 6.75
C ALA A 11 -13.45 -1.42 6.51
N VAL A 12 -12.23 -1.52 6.05
CA VAL A 12 -11.51 -2.76 5.83
C VAL A 12 -10.25 -2.72 6.67
N VAL A 13 -10.12 -3.68 7.58
CA VAL A 13 -8.99 -3.79 8.49
C VAL A 13 -7.90 -4.62 7.86
N ILE A 14 -6.68 -4.09 7.85
CA ILE A 14 -5.49 -4.82 7.42
C ILE A 14 -4.60 -5.17 8.61
N PRO A 15 -4.02 -6.39 8.66
CA PRO A 15 -3.06 -6.78 9.67
C PRO A 15 -1.79 -5.94 9.60
N GLY A 16 -1.05 -5.86 10.72
CA GLY A 16 0.19 -5.09 10.79
C GLY A 16 1.23 -5.50 9.75
N GLU A 17 1.43 -6.80 9.51
CA GLU A 17 2.35 -7.31 8.47
C GLU A 17 1.94 -6.83 7.07
N ARG A 18 0.65 -6.84 6.77
CA ARG A 18 0.14 -6.33 5.48
C ARG A 18 0.32 -4.83 5.37
N TYR A 19 0.08 -4.09 6.45
CA TYR A 19 0.33 -2.65 6.47
C TYR A 19 1.79 -2.32 6.15
N GLU A 20 2.76 -3.01 6.76
CA GLU A 20 4.18 -2.78 6.49
C GLU A 20 4.54 -3.12 5.03
N ALA A 21 3.95 -4.17 4.46
CA ALA A 21 4.13 -4.50 3.05
C ALA A 21 3.53 -3.42 2.13
N GLU A 22 2.32 -2.95 2.41
CA GLU A 22 1.68 -1.88 1.63
C GLU A 22 2.44 -0.56 1.72
N ARG A 23 2.96 -0.23 2.91
CA ARG A 23 3.79 0.94 3.13
C ARG A 23 5.10 0.88 2.33
N LEU A 24 5.67 -0.31 2.20
CA LEU A 24 6.94 -0.52 1.48
C LEU A 24 6.75 -0.53 -0.04
N PHE A 25 5.76 -1.28 -0.53
CA PHE A 25 5.60 -1.55 -1.95
C PHE A 25 4.60 -0.64 -2.65
N HIS A 26 3.74 0.07 -1.91
CA HIS A 26 2.73 0.97 -2.45
C HIS A 26 1.90 0.33 -3.59
N HIS A 27 1.37 -0.88 -3.34
CA HIS A 27 0.52 -1.55 -4.34
C HIS A 27 -0.67 -0.65 -4.73
N ASP A 28 -1.18 -0.81 -5.93
CA ASP A 28 -2.37 -0.08 -6.40
C ASP A 28 -3.67 -0.71 -5.92
N THR A 29 -3.62 -1.98 -5.53
CA THR A 29 -4.79 -2.77 -5.11
C THR A 29 -4.49 -3.57 -3.86
N LEU A 30 -5.54 -3.76 -3.05
CA LEU A 30 -5.54 -4.58 -1.85
C LEU A 30 -6.48 -5.77 -2.06
N GLU A 31 -5.94 -6.97 -2.05
CA GLU A 31 -6.71 -8.21 -2.03
C GLU A 31 -6.87 -8.69 -0.59
N LEU A 32 -8.11 -8.91 -0.20
CA LEU A 32 -8.44 -9.46 1.10
C LEU A 32 -9.12 -10.81 0.94
N THR A 33 -8.45 -11.84 1.39
CA THR A 33 -9.03 -13.17 1.50
C THR A 33 -9.74 -13.28 2.84
N GLY A 34 -11.07 -13.36 2.85
CA GLY A 34 -11.84 -13.49 4.07
C GLY A 34 -13.20 -14.16 3.87
N ARG A 35 -13.39 -15.26 4.54
CA ARG A 35 -14.69 -15.93 4.67
C ARG A 35 -15.47 -15.30 5.81
N ASN A 36 -16.34 -14.33 5.56
CA ASN A 36 -17.24 -13.83 6.57
C ASN A 36 -18.67 -13.78 6.04
N GLY A 37 -19.58 -14.45 6.74
CA GLY A 37 -21.01 -14.51 6.41
C GLY A 37 -21.80 -13.23 6.71
N GLY A 38 -21.14 -12.08 6.82
CA GLY A 38 -21.74 -10.77 7.07
C GLY A 38 -22.08 -9.98 5.80
N PRO A 39 -22.60 -8.75 5.96
CA PRO A 39 -22.84 -7.86 4.84
C PRO A 39 -21.53 -7.56 4.13
N ARG A 40 -21.54 -7.59 2.79
CA ARG A 40 -20.35 -7.41 1.96
C ARG A 40 -20.44 -6.11 1.17
N PRO A 41 -19.33 -5.41 0.97
CA PRO A 41 -19.26 -4.29 0.04
C PRO A 41 -19.49 -4.77 -1.40
N GLY A 42 -20.09 -3.91 -2.19
CA GLY A 42 -20.31 -4.12 -3.63
C GLY A 42 -19.31 -3.32 -4.49
N PRO A 43 -19.16 -3.67 -5.77
CA PRO A 43 -18.33 -2.91 -6.70
C PRO A 43 -18.71 -1.42 -6.71
N GLY A 44 -17.72 -0.55 -6.61
CA GLY A 44 -17.89 0.89 -6.54
C GLY A 44 -18.08 1.46 -5.14
N ASP A 45 -18.33 0.62 -4.14
CA ASP A 45 -18.48 1.08 -2.76
C ASP A 45 -17.16 1.73 -2.26
N PRO A 46 -17.23 2.89 -1.59
CA PRO A 46 -16.07 3.53 -1.01
C PRO A 46 -15.66 2.83 0.30
N VAL A 47 -14.34 2.73 0.49
CA VAL A 47 -13.70 2.00 1.58
C VAL A 47 -12.68 2.87 2.30
N LEU A 48 -12.69 2.84 3.64
CA LEU A 48 -11.58 3.21 4.49
C LEU A 48 -10.71 1.97 4.70
N VAL A 49 -9.43 2.02 4.37
CA VAL A 49 -8.48 0.98 4.77
C VAL A 49 -7.88 1.39 6.10
N VAL A 50 -7.94 0.48 7.07
CA VAL A 50 -7.69 0.80 8.46
C VAL A 50 -6.69 -0.20 9.05
N ARG A 51 -5.73 0.31 9.82
CA ARG A 51 -4.90 -0.48 10.71
C ARG A 51 -5.58 -0.55 12.08
N ASP A 52 -5.72 -1.79 12.62
CA ASP A 52 -6.31 -2.01 13.93
C ASP A 52 -5.32 -1.62 15.04
N GLU A 53 -5.46 -0.39 15.50
CA GLU A 53 -4.75 0.17 16.64
C GLU A 53 -5.73 0.87 17.60
N GLN A 54 -5.24 1.42 18.67
CA GLN A 54 -6.02 2.17 19.66
C GLN A 54 -5.50 3.63 19.75
N PRO A 55 -6.18 4.60 19.09
CA PRO A 55 -7.36 4.47 18.21
C PRO A 55 -7.02 3.84 16.86
N PRO A 56 -8.03 3.35 16.12
CA PRO A 56 -7.86 2.86 14.75
C PRO A 56 -7.25 3.94 13.85
N LEU A 57 -6.40 3.53 12.91
CA LEU A 57 -5.71 4.45 12.00
C LEU A 57 -6.19 4.22 10.56
N VAL A 58 -6.73 5.25 9.92
CA VAL A 58 -7.00 5.24 8.48
C VAL A 58 -5.67 5.41 7.73
N VAL A 59 -5.31 4.42 6.92
CA VAL A 59 -4.06 4.35 6.17
C VAL A 59 -4.25 4.53 4.67
N ALA A 60 -5.47 4.33 4.18
CA ALA A 60 -5.81 4.61 2.78
C ALA A 60 -7.33 4.78 2.59
N LEU A 61 -7.69 5.41 1.47
CA LEU A 61 -9.02 5.37 0.89
C LEU A 61 -9.00 4.50 -0.36
N GLY A 62 -10.10 3.80 -0.61
CA GLY A 62 -10.23 2.96 -1.79
C GLY A 62 -11.66 2.80 -2.29
N ARG A 63 -11.79 2.06 -3.37
CA ARG A 63 -13.07 1.60 -3.90
C ARG A 63 -13.02 0.11 -4.15
N VAL A 64 -14.12 -0.55 -3.85
CA VAL A 64 -14.28 -1.96 -4.19
C VAL A 64 -14.30 -2.10 -5.70
N ILE A 65 -13.48 -3.02 -6.19
CA ILE A 65 -13.56 -3.50 -7.56
C ILE A 65 -14.14 -4.91 -7.57
N ALA A 66 -14.81 -5.29 -8.64
CA ALA A 66 -15.11 -6.69 -8.86
C ALA A 66 -13.76 -7.42 -8.90
N ALA A 67 -13.56 -8.38 -8.01
CA ALA A 67 -12.50 -9.33 -8.17
C ALA A 67 -12.86 -10.16 -9.40
N ASP A 68 -12.50 -9.69 -10.59
CA ASP A 68 -12.44 -10.55 -11.74
C ASP A 68 -11.38 -11.57 -11.40
N GLY A 69 -11.82 -12.73 -10.93
CA GLY A 69 -10.97 -13.90 -10.76
C GLY A 69 -10.39 -14.25 -12.12
N VAL A 70 -9.31 -13.60 -12.47
CA VAL A 70 -8.40 -14.05 -13.51
C VAL A 70 -7.56 -15.16 -12.87
N GLU A 71 -8.22 -16.24 -12.53
CA GLU A 71 -7.58 -17.53 -12.70
C GLU A 71 -8.01 -17.97 -14.11
N GLU A 72 -7.08 -17.91 -15.05
CA GLU A 72 -7.14 -18.78 -16.23
C GLU A 72 -7.31 -20.19 -15.69
N ARG A 73 -8.57 -20.59 -15.65
CA ARG A 73 -8.96 -21.91 -15.22
C ARG A 73 -8.33 -22.87 -16.24
N ASP A 74 -7.29 -23.55 -15.83
CA ASP A 74 -6.81 -24.70 -16.60
C ASP A 74 -7.97 -25.71 -16.63
N PRO A 75 -8.62 -25.92 -17.78
CA PRO A 75 -9.78 -26.80 -17.88
C PRO A 75 -9.43 -28.26 -17.59
N ASP A 76 -8.16 -28.61 -17.50
CA ASP A 76 -7.65 -29.97 -17.30
C ASP A 76 -7.16 -30.25 -15.87
N ASP A 77 -7.22 -29.24 -14.93
CA ASP A 77 -6.87 -29.46 -13.52
C ASP A 77 -8.11 -29.84 -12.67
N PRO A 78 -8.29 -31.15 -12.31
CA PRO A 78 -9.42 -31.60 -11.52
C PRO A 78 -9.36 -31.16 -10.04
N GLN A 79 -8.30 -30.47 -9.60
CA GLN A 79 -8.15 -29.94 -8.25
C GLN A 79 -8.48 -28.45 -8.13
N SER A 80 -8.80 -27.78 -9.24
CA SER A 80 -9.39 -26.45 -9.23
C SER A 80 -10.80 -26.53 -8.67
N GLY A 81 -10.90 -26.53 -7.35
CA GLY A 81 -12.17 -26.38 -6.63
C GLY A 81 -12.88 -25.09 -7.05
N PRO A 82 -14.19 -24.95 -6.75
CA PRO A 82 -14.89 -23.69 -7.02
C PRO A 82 -14.10 -22.58 -6.34
N GLY A 83 -13.57 -21.65 -7.15
CA GLY A 83 -12.74 -20.52 -6.70
C GLY A 83 -13.39 -19.88 -5.48
N GLU A 84 -12.61 -19.49 -4.50
CA GLU A 84 -13.10 -18.90 -3.25
C GLU A 84 -13.93 -17.66 -3.58
N THR A 85 -15.23 -17.86 -3.73
CA THR A 85 -16.23 -16.83 -3.98
C THR A 85 -16.28 -15.93 -2.76
N GLY A 86 -15.41 -14.93 -2.72
CA GLY A 86 -15.39 -14.02 -1.59
C GLY A 86 -14.14 -13.14 -1.43
N ALA A 87 -13.20 -13.22 -2.33
CA ALA A 87 -12.08 -12.27 -2.34
C ALA A 87 -12.64 -10.85 -2.55
N LEU A 88 -12.29 -9.93 -1.66
CA LEU A 88 -12.57 -8.52 -1.77
C LEU A 88 -11.33 -7.85 -2.35
N ALA A 89 -11.46 -7.21 -3.49
CA ALA A 89 -10.41 -6.38 -4.05
C ALA A 89 -10.80 -4.90 -3.89
N VAL A 90 -9.85 -4.10 -3.43
CA VAL A 90 -10.00 -2.67 -3.23
C VAL A 90 -8.90 -1.95 -4.01
N THR A 91 -9.27 -1.10 -4.96
CA THR A 91 -8.31 -0.19 -5.59
C THR A 91 -8.13 1.02 -4.70
N TYR A 92 -6.89 1.35 -4.38
CA TYR A 92 -6.57 2.56 -3.62
C TYR A 92 -6.85 3.81 -4.45
N THR A 93 -7.58 4.74 -3.86
CA THR A 93 -7.79 6.08 -4.42
C THR A 93 -6.90 7.12 -3.76
N ARG A 94 -6.46 6.82 -2.54
CA ARG A 94 -5.56 7.66 -1.75
C ARG A 94 -4.83 6.80 -0.72
N GLN A 95 -3.53 6.91 -0.67
CA GLN A 95 -2.67 6.24 0.32
C GLN A 95 -2.05 7.29 1.25
N VAL A 96 -2.03 7.00 2.56
CA VAL A 96 -1.43 7.84 3.61
C VAL A 96 -0.67 6.96 4.61
N PHE A 97 0.03 5.95 4.10
CA PHE A 97 0.75 4.98 4.92
C PHE A 97 1.82 5.63 5.81
N ASP A 98 2.45 6.73 5.36
CA ASP A 98 3.48 7.44 6.13
C ASP A 98 2.92 8.49 7.09
N ALA A 99 1.65 8.87 6.92
CA ALA A 99 0.95 9.83 7.76
C ALA A 99 -0.48 9.38 8.04
N PRO A 100 -0.68 8.26 8.78
CA PRO A 100 -2.00 7.72 9.09
C PRO A 100 -2.88 8.70 9.84
N VAL A 101 -4.18 8.64 9.60
CA VAL A 101 -5.17 9.53 10.25
C VAL A 101 -5.88 8.79 11.38
N PRO A 102 -5.78 9.26 12.64
CA PRO A 102 -6.52 8.66 13.74
C PRO A 102 -8.03 8.72 13.54
N ALA A 103 -8.73 7.62 13.87
CA ALA A 103 -10.16 7.44 13.64
C ALA A 103 -10.89 7.06 14.96
N ASP A 104 -10.81 7.93 15.97
CA ASP A 104 -11.34 7.69 17.32
C ASP A 104 -12.85 7.36 17.35
N ARG A 105 -13.60 7.79 16.32
CA ARG A 105 -15.04 7.58 16.21
C ARG A 105 -15.42 6.35 15.39
N LEU A 106 -14.43 5.62 14.86
CA LEU A 106 -14.66 4.46 14.03
C LEU A 106 -14.79 3.21 14.92
N ALA A 107 -15.99 2.63 14.97
CA ALA A 107 -16.21 1.34 15.59
C ALA A 107 -15.96 0.23 14.55
N LEU A 108 -15.14 -0.75 14.90
CA LEU A 108 -14.78 -1.88 14.05
C LEU A 108 -15.38 -3.16 14.66
N ASP A 109 -16.32 -3.77 13.96
CA ASP A 109 -16.98 -5.02 14.39
C ASP A 109 -16.37 -6.28 13.72
N GLY A 110 -15.25 -6.10 13.00
CA GLY A 110 -14.57 -7.17 12.28
C GLY A 110 -13.69 -6.65 11.13
N PRO A 111 -13.15 -7.56 10.33
CA PRO A 111 -12.22 -7.19 9.26
C PRO A 111 -12.87 -6.36 8.13
N VAL A 112 -14.19 -6.48 7.96
CA VAL A 112 -14.97 -5.65 7.03
C VAL A 112 -16.22 -5.18 7.75
N THR A 113 -16.32 -3.89 8.00
CA THR A 113 -17.38 -3.28 8.81
C THR A 113 -18.10 -2.18 8.02
N PRO A 114 -19.45 -2.15 8.00
CA PRO A 114 -20.16 -1.01 7.43
C PRO A 114 -19.92 0.26 8.27
N VAL A 115 -19.72 1.38 7.63
CA VAL A 115 -19.42 2.67 8.26
C VAL A 115 -20.56 3.65 7.96
N ASP A 116 -20.90 4.50 8.94
CA ASP A 116 -21.83 5.60 8.69
C ASP A 116 -21.25 6.55 7.63
N PRO A 117 -22.01 6.93 6.59
CA PRO A 117 -21.53 7.81 5.54
C PRO A 117 -20.99 9.17 6.05
N ALA A 118 -21.51 9.71 7.14
CA ALA A 118 -21.03 10.97 7.70
C ALA A 118 -19.64 10.76 8.35
N VAL A 119 -19.43 9.64 9.05
CA VAL A 119 -18.11 9.27 9.61
C VAL A 119 -17.10 9.04 8.49
N TYR A 120 -17.51 8.33 7.42
CA TYR A 120 -16.66 8.16 6.23
C TYR A 120 -16.23 9.50 5.64
N GLN A 121 -17.18 10.43 5.40
CA GLN A 121 -16.88 11.74 4.81
C GLN A 121 -15.96 12.58 5.71
N GLU A 122 -16.17 12.54 7.02
CA GLU A 122 -15.30 13.23 7.98
C GLU A 122 -13.86 12.71 7.88
N LEU A 123 -13.67 11.39 7.94
CA LEU A 123 -12.35 10.77 7.90
C LEU A 123 -11.68 10.94 6.52
N ALA A 124 -12.44 10.77 5.43
CA ALA A 124 -11.94 11.01 4.08
C ALA A 124 -11.51 12.47 3.88
N GLY A 125 -12.25 13.43 4.46
CA GLY A 125 -11.86 14.84 4.47
C GLY A 125 -10.56 15.10 5.23
N ARG A 126 -10.30 14.38 6.31
CA ARG A 126 -9.05 14.48 7.09
C ARG A 126 -7.86 13.87 6.36
N VAL A 127 -8.06 12.81 5.58
CA VAL A 127 -7.04 12.24 4.69
C VAL A 127 -6.61 13.26 3.63
N GLY A 128 -7.50 14.15 3.23
CA GLY A 128 -7.24 15.25 2.30
C GLY A 128 -7.05 14.82 0.84
N PRO A 129 -6.77 15.78 -0.04
CA PRO A 129 -6.53 15.52 -1.45
C PRO A 129 -5.21 14.76 -1.67
N ALA A 130 -5.11 14.09 -2.80
CA ALA A 130 -3.85 13.47 -3.20
C ALA A 130 -2.75 14.54 -3.34
N PRO A 131 -1.50 14.28 -2.90
CA PRO A 131 -0.41 15.20 -3.13
C PRO A 131 -0.19 15.37 -4.63
N GLU A 132 0.29 16.54 -5.00
CA GLU A 132 0.72 16.79 -6.37
C GLU A 132 1.85 15.84 -6.73
N ARG A 133 1.67 15.08 -7.80
CA ARG A 133 2.70 14.15 -8.28
C ARG A 133 3.79 14.94 -8.99
N ARG A 134 5.04 14.69 -8.60
CA ARG A 134 6.24 15.26 -9.23
C ARG A 134 7.12 14.13 -9.73
N ASN A 135 7.96 14.42 -10.70
CA ASN A 135 8.95 13.46 -11.17
C ASN A 135 10.19 13.54 -10.29
N TYR A 136 10.68 12.39 -9.86
CA TYR A 136 11.93 12.26 -9.13
C TYR A 136 12.88 11.33 -9.87
N LEU A 137 14.16 11.61 -9.79
CA LEU A 137 15.22 10.68 -10.12
C LEU A 137 15.56 9.91 -8.85
N VAL A 138 15.51 8.58 -8.93
CA VAL A 138 15.89 7.69 -7.83
C VAL A 138 17.05 6.85 -8.31
N SER A 139 18.18 6.86 -7.61
CA SER A 139 19.36 6.09 -7.92
C SER A 139 19.83 5.27 -6.73
N LEU A 140 20.58 4.22 -7.04
CA LEU A 140 21.26 3.37 -6.07
C LEU A 140 22.70 3.20 -6.57
N ASP A 141 23.64 3.72 -5.83
CA ASP A 141 25.06 3.71 -6.19
C ASP A 141 25.82 2.75 -5.29
N LEU A 142 26.35 1.65 -5.87
CA LEU A 142 27.16 0.67 -5.17
C LEU A 142 28.55 0.63 -5.81
N PRO A 143 29.63 0.87 -5.05
CA PRO A 143 30.98 0.63 -5.52
C PRO A 143 31.23 -0.88 -5.65
N ILE A 144 31.49 -1.36 -6.87
CA ILE A 144 31.68 -2.79 -7.16
C ILE A 144 33.02 -2.98 -7.86
N GLU A 145 33.88 -3.82 -7.27
CA GLU A 145 35.09 -4.29 -7.91
C GLU A 145 34.78 -5.48 -8.82
N ALA A 146 35.08 -5.36 -10.11
CA ALA A 146 34.82 -6.39 -11.11
C ALA A 146 35.84 -6.35 -12.26
N GLY A 147 36.07 -7.49 -12.90
CA GLY A 147 36.96 -7.62 -14.06
C GLY A 147 36.34 -7.12 -15.38
N SER A 148 35.03 -6.83 -15.41
CA SER A 148 34.36 -6.29 -16.58
C SER A 148 33.05 -5.58 -16.21
N PRO A 149 32.57 -4.63 -17.07
CA PRO A 149 31.28 -3.98 -16.84
C PRO A 149 30.10 -4.95 -16.73
N ALA A 150 30.12 -6.02 -17.51
CA ALA A 150 29.07 -7.04 -17.47
C ALA A 150 29.07 -7.83 -16.16
N GLU A 151 30.23 -8.06 -15.57
CA GLU A 151 30.37 -8.67 -14.25
C GLU A 151 29.89 -7.70 -13.16
N ALA A 152 30.27 -6.44 -13.22
CA ALA A 152 29.84 -5.43 -12.27
C ALA A 152 28.30 -5.35 -12.20
N VAL A 153 27.60 -5.39 -13.34
CA VAL A 153 26.14 -5.38 -13.38
C VAL A 153 25.54 -6.65 -12.72
N ARG A 154 26.15 -7.82 -12.94
CA ARG A 154 25.67 -9.05 -12.31
C ARG A 154 25.86 -9.03 -10.79
N LEU A 155 27.01 -8.53 -10.32
CA LEU A 155 27.31 -8.37 -8.89
C LEU A 155 26.37 -7.31 -8.26
N PHE A 156 26.13 -6.19 -8.95
CA PHE A 156 25.17 -5.19 -8.50
C PHE A 156 23.80 -5.80 -8.18
N TRP A 157 23.22 -6.56 -9.13
CA TRP A 157 21.92 -7.18 -8.91
C TRP A 157 21.95 -8.27 -7.83
N ALA A 158 23.06 -9.00 -7.67
CA ALA A 158 23.22 -9.95 -6.59
C ALA A 158 23.19 -9.27 -5.22
N TYR A 159 23.92 -8.15 -5.06
CA TYR A 159 23.92 -7.37 -3.82
C TYR A 159 22.56 -6.74 -3.54
N VAL A 160 21.90 -6.18 -4.54
CA VAL A 160 20.55 -5.61 -4.37
C VAL A 160 19.56 -6.68 -3.91
N GLN A 161 19.64 -7.90 -4.43
CA GLN A 161 18.76 -9.00 -4.00
C GLN A 161 19.11 -9.54 -2.61
N GLU A 162 20.37 -9.58 -2.24
CA GLU A 162 20.83 -10.09 -0.96
C GLU A 162 20.55 -9.12 0.18
N LEU A 163 20.91 -7.86 0.03
CA LEU A 163 20.75 -6.81 1.04
C LEU A 163 19.32 -6.30 1.12
N GLY A 164 18.69 -6.12 -0.03
CA GLY A 164 17.34 -5.60 -0.11
C GLY A 164 17.22 -4.10 0.27
N PRO A 165 15.99 -3.57 0.26
CA PRO A 165 15.76 -2.14 0.44
C PRO A 165 15.95 -1.63 1.87
N ARG A 166 16.15 -2.53 2.85
CA ARG A 166 16.37 -2.15 4.25
C ARG A 166 17.82 -1.73 4.54
N GLU A 167 18.74 -2.20 3.71
CA GLU A 167 20.18 -2.00 3.90
C GLU A 167 20.79 -1.09 2.85
N LEU A 168 20.03 -0.79 1.80
CA LEU A 168 20.51 -0.01 0.66
C LEU A 168 19.84 1.36 0.65
N PRO A 169 20.59 2.45 0.91
CA PRO A 169 20.06 3.79 0.74
C PRO A 169 19.87 4.12 -0.74
N ALA A 170 18.69 4.65 -1.07
CA ALA A 170 18.41 5.22 -2.38
C ALA A 170 18.61 6.74 -2.33
N PHE A 171 19.24 7.30 -3.36
CA PHE A 171 19.37 8.74 -3.52
C PHE A 171 18.22 9.26 -4.36
N VAL A 172 17.55 10.31 -3.88
CA VAL A 172 16.37 10.89 -4.51
C VAL A 172 16.58 12.37 -4.76
N ALA A 173 16.37 12.80 -6.00
CA ALA A 173 16.39 14.21 -6.37
C ALA A 173 15.16 14.55 -7.23
N PRO A 174 14.61 15.77 -7.16
CA PRO A 174 13.68 16.25 -8.18
C PRO A 174 14.30 16.17 -9.56
N SER A 175 13.58 15.73 -10.59
CA SER A 175 14.14 15.50 -11.94
C SER A 175 14.80 16.72 -12.60
N ASN A 176 14.58 17.92 -12.06
CA ASN A 176 15.15 19.17 -12.56
C ASN A 176 16.12 19.84 -11.57
N ASP A 177 16.42 19.20 -10.45
CA ASP A 177 17.29 19.74 -9.41
C ASP A 177 18.09 18.63 -8.74
N GLU A 178 19.22 18.27 -9.37
CA GLU A 178 20.12 17.24 -8.85
C GLU A 178 20.89 17.71 -7.59
N LEU A 179 20.91 19.02 -7.32
CA LEU A 179 21.56 19.55 -6.12
C LEU A 179 20.72 19.33 -4.86
N ALA A 180 19.43 19.09 -5.00
CA ALA A 180 18.51 18.74 -3.91
C ALA A 180 18.44 17.22 -3.66
N MET A 181 19.57 16.51 -3.88
CA MET A 181 19.64 15.08 -3.64
C MET A 181 19.63 14.77 -2.14
N GLN A 182 18.81 13.82 -1.75
CA GLN A 182 18.67 13.31 -0.38
C GLN A 182 18.75 11.79 -0.39
N ALA A 183 19.27 11.20 0.70
CA ALA A 183 19.32 9.76 0.87
C ALA A 183 18.11 9.27 1.67
N PHE A 184 17.54 8.16 1.25
CA PHE A 184 16.41 7.51 1.92
C PHE A 184 16.66 6.02 2.08
N VAL A 185 16.27 5.47 3.25
CA VAL A 185 16.18 4.03 3.48
C VAL A 185 14.70 3.71 3.71
N LEU A 186 14.09 2.94 2.81
CA LEU A 186 12.67 2.59 2.89
C LEU A 186 11.72 3.80 2.99
N GLY A 187 12.03 4.90 2.29
CA GLY A 187 11.20 6.10 2.32
C GLY A 187 11.37 6.97 3.56
N VAL A 188 12.26 6.60 4.49
CA VAL A 188 12.67 7.44 5.61
C VAL A 188 13.98 8.13 5.24
N GLU A 189 14.05 9.46 5.41
CA GLU A 189 15.26 10.22 5.16
C GLU A 189 16.39 9.69 6.05
N ALA A 190 17.51 9.29 5.42
CA ALA A 190 18.69 8.85 6.13
C ALA A 190 19.54 10.06 6.47
N ASN A 191 19.83 10.25 7.76
CA ASN A 191 20.78 11.28 8.17
C ASN A 191 22.18 10.92 7.64
N GLN A 192 22.81 11.83 6.91
CA GLN A 192 24.15 11.63 6.37
C GLN A 192 25.23 12.14 7.32
N ASP A 193 24.87 12.72 8.45
CA ASP A 193 25.82 13.24 9.42
C ASP A 193 26.15 12.17 10.50
N PRO A 194 27.32 11.52 10.43
CA PRO A 194 27.70 10.48 11.39
C PRO A 194 28.04 11.04 12.79
N GLU A 195 27.99 12.35 13.00
CA GLU A 195 28.33 12.98 14.27
C GLU A 195 27.12 13.26 15.18
N GLU A 196 25.88 13.02 14.72
CA GLU A 196 24.66 13.25 15.52
C GLU A 196 24.14 12.04 16.29
N ASP A 197 24.76 10.86 16.16
CA ASP A 197 24.30 9.62 16.83
C ASP A 197 24.94 9.36 18.22
N ASP A 198 25.66 10.33 18.82
CA ASP A 198 26.32 10.19 20.11
C ASP A 198 25.69 11.12 21.20
N ASP A 199 24.35 10.98 21.46
CA ASP A 199 23.75 11.53 22.72
C ASP A 199 22.67 10.62 23.31
#